data_09f8bf75b462730781cf0c1c419fa951
#
_entry.id   09f8bf75b462730781cf0c1c419fa951
#
_cell.length_a   1.000
_cell.length_b   1.000
_cell.length_c   1.000
_cell.angle_alpha   90.00
_cell.angle_beta   90.00
_cell.angle_gamma   90.00
#
_symmetry.space_group_name_H-M   'P 1'
#
loop_
_entity.id
_entity.type
_entity.pdbx_description
1 polymer ?
#
loop_
_entity_poly.entity_id
_entity_poly.type
_entity_poly.pdbx_seq_one_letter_code
_entity_poly.pdbx_strand_id
1 'polypeptide(L)'
;LITSSAASDVYKRQFIDGIFRTDTSAGSSHRGDQTLTSLEGSTAGFEAAQLATDSQNPVDIEPGKYEVVLGHEAVSTILVFLEVYGFNAKSKIDGMSPIIIGEQQFDEKINLVDTPEDPDSIGFKIDASGSKKLNLDVVSNGVPQSYFHTRRTANELGMKNTFHELFGWGENFGGIGTNVKLLNGDKSFEDMISDVKKGIYINEFWYCRVLDPITQVVTGLNRNGSFLVENGKITKPVGRLRFTQSFISALANGNVKSVGNHSRYSDSEFGLSLIHISEPTRRRT
;
A
#
# COMPACT_ATOMS: atom_id res chain seq x y z
N LEU A 1 10.12 19.25 11.11
CA LEU A 1 10.85 19.29 9.85
C LEU A 1 9.94 18.86 8.72
N ILE A 2 9.52 19.79 7.89
CA ILE A 2 8.86 19.49 6.61
C ILE A 2 10.00 19.26 5.62
N THR A 3 10.30 18.02 5.27
CA THR A 3 11.20 17.73 4.17
C THR A 3 10.37 17.63 2.90
N SER A 4 10.42 18.64 2.04
CA SER A 4 9.89 18.56 0.70
C SER A 4 10.97 18.04 -0.23
N SER A 5 10.82 16.85 -0.79
CA SER A 5 11.59 16.45 -1.96
C SER A 5 10.70 16.59 -3.19
N ALA A 6 10.94 17.64 -3.98
CA ALA A 6 10.30 17.77 -5.27
C ALA A 6 11.19 17.07 -6.30
N ALA A 7 10.78 15.88 -6.74
CA ALA A 7 11.32 15.29 -7.95
C ALA A 7 10.39 15.67 -9.10
N SER A 8 10.81 16.62 -9.96
CA SER A 8 10.12 16.84 -11.22
C SER A 8 10.65 15.82 -12.23
N ASP A 9 9.87 14.84 -12.56
CA ASP A 9 10.12 13.97 -13.70
C ASP A 9 9.45 14.52 -14.97
N VAL A 10 9.67 13.85 -16.09
CA VAL A 10 9.06 14.18 -17.39
C VAL A 10 7.51 14.19 -17.34
N TYR A 11 6.93 13.61 -16.30
CA TYR A 11 5.48 13.46 -16.11
C TYR A 11 4.86 14.42 -15.10
N LYS A 12 5.64 15.37 -14.56
CA LYS A 12 5.17 16.40 -13.62
C LYS A 12 4.49 15.84 -12.35
N ARG A 13 5.06 14.78 -11.78
CA ARG A 13 4.57 14.21 -10.53
C ARG A 13 5.21 14.89 -9.35
N GLN A 14 4.45 15.03 -8.29
CA GLN A 14 4.89 15.72 -7.09
C GLN A 14 4.42 15.01 -5.86
N PHE A 15 5.31 14.95 -4.87
CA PHE A 15 5.04 14.33 -3.58
C PHE A 15 5.46 15.26 -2.48
N ILE A 16 4.72 15.26 -1.40
CA ILE A 16 5.08 15.89 -0.14
C ILE A 16 4.93 14.87 0.97
N ASP A 17 6.00 14.72 1.74
CA ASP A 17 6.02 13.92 2.94
C ASP A 17 6.06 14.86 4.15
N GLY A 18 5.04 14.80 4.99
CA GLY A 18 5.01 15.42 6.29
C GLY A 18 5.50 14.42 7.33
N ILE A 19 6.60 14.73 8.02
CA ILE A 19 7.08 13.94 9.14
C ILE A 19 7.27 14.87 10.34
N PHE A 20 6.62 14.52 11.43
CA PHE A 20 6.77 15.25 12.70
C PHE A 20 7.18 14.28 13.80
N ARG A 21 8.05 14.73 14.70
CA ARG A 21 8.54 13.94 15.85
C ARG A 21 8.44 14.74 17.13
N THR A 22 8.05 14.04 18.16
CA THR A 22 8.18 14.47 19.57
C THR A 22 9.26 13.63 20.25
N ASP A 23 9.47 13.82 21.53
CA ASP A 23 10.43 13.01 22.32
C ASP A 23 10.03 11.52 22.38
N THR A 24 8.72 11.22 22.32
CA THR A 24 8.19 9.86 22.55
C THR A 24 7.39 9.30 21.38
N SER A 25 7.12 10.09 20.34
CA SER A 25 6.23 9.71 19.24
C SER A 25 6.64 10.31 17.90
N ALA A 26 6.05 9.80 16.84
CA ALA A 26 6.17 10.35 15.50
C ALA A 26 4.84 10.21 14.74
N GLY A 27 4.62 11.11 13.80
CA GLY A 27 3.53 11.04 12.83
C GLY A 27 4.05 11.29 11.42
N SER A 28 3.42 10.69 10.45
CA SER A 28 3.71 10.87 9.03
C SER A 28 2.42 11.02 8.25
N SER A 29 2.48 11.77 7.16
CA SER A 29 1.41 11.86 6.17
C SER A 29 2.01 12.12 4.80
N HIS A 30 1.48 11.50 3.78
CA HIS A 30 1.97 11.58 2.40
C HIS A 30 0.90 12.16 1.50
N ARG A 31 1.32 12.95 0.51
CA ARG A 31 0.46 13.48 -0.54
C ARG A 31 1.18 13.36 -1.87
N GLY A 32 0.47 12.91 -2.89
CA GLY A 32 0.95 12.86 -4.26
C GLY A 32 -0.08 13.44 -5.20
N ASP A 33 0.36 14.17 -6.21
CA ASP A 33 -0.50 14.75 -7.23
C ASP A 33 0.26 14.99 -8.54
N GLN A 34 -0.47 15.09 -9.63
CA GLN A 34 0.09 15.44 -10.93
C GLN A 34 0.45 16.93 -11.05
N THR A 35 -0.11 17.77 -10.19
CA THR A 35 0.10 19.23 -10.22
C THR A 35 0.52 19.76 -8.85
N LEU A 36 1.41 20.74 -8.83
CA LEU A 36 1.84 21.39 -7.58
C LEU A 36 0.71 22.16 -6.91
N THR A 37 -0.23 22.67 -7.70
CA THR A 37 -1.33 23.52 -7.21
C THR A 37 -2.38 22.73 -6.43
N SER A 38 -2.55 21.45 -6.72
CA SER A 38 -3.46 20.55 -6.02
C SER A 38 -2.79 19.78 -4.88
N LEU A 39 -1.47 19.92 -4.73
CA LEU A 39 -0.72 19.23 -3.70
C LEU A 39 -0.89 19.91 -2.34
N GLU A 40 -1.60 19.26 -1.43
CA GLU A 40 -1.96 19.78 -0.10
C GLU A 40 -0.84 19.60 0.94
N GLY A 41 0.31 20.26 0.74
CA GLY A 41 1.47 20.09 1.61
C GLY A 41 1.26 20.58 3.05
N SER A 42 0.48 21.64 3.24
CA SER A 42 0.13 22.14 4.58
C SER A 42 -0.73 21.13 5.34
N THR A 43 -1.65 20.46 4.65
CA THR A 43 -2.50 19.40 5.21
C THR A 43 -1.66 18.21 5.64
N ALA A 44 -0.70 17.76 4.81
CA ALA A 44 0.21 16.67 5.17
C ALA A 44 1.05 16.99 6.42
N GLY A 45 1.57 18.22 6.52
CA GLY A 45 2.32 18.66 7.70
C GLY A 45 1.47 18.71 8.96
N PHE A 46 0.24 19.22 8.87
CA PHE A 46 -0.70 19.28 9.98
C PHE A 46 -1.09 17.88 10.47
N GLU A 47 -1.46 16.97 9.55
CA GLU A 47 -1.81 15.59 9.90
C GLU A 47 -0.66 14.85 10.57
N ALA A 48 0.57 15.01 10.06
CA ALA A 48 1.74 14.39 10.66
C ALA A 48 1.98 14.91 12.10
N ALA A 49 1.82 16.22 12.31
CA ALA A 49 1.96 16.83 13.66
C ALA A 49 0.85 16.36 14.60
N GLN A 50 -0.39 16.27 14.12
CA GLN A 50 -1.51 15.78 14.90
C GLN A 50 -1.32 14.31 15.30
N LEU A 51 -0.96 13.44 14.36
CA LEU A 51 -0.67 12.04 14.64
C LEU A 51 0.47 11.87 15.66
N ALA A 52 1.54 12.66 15.56
CA ALA A 52 2.62 12.62 16.52
C ALA A 52 2.16 13.06 17.91
N THR A 53 1.33 14.11 17.99
CA THR A 53 0.79 14.61 19.26
C THR A 53 -0.14 13.59 19.91
N ASP A 54 -1.05 13.01 19.14
CA ASP A 54 -2.02 12.02 19.63
C ASP A 54 -1.37 10.69 20.01
N SER A 55 -0.19 10.39 19.45
CA SER A 55 0.58 9.17 19.73
C SER A 55 1.48 9.25 20.95
N GLN A 56 1.46 10.35 21.71
CA GLN A 56 2.27 10.49 22.92
C GLN A 56 1.78 9.58 24.06
N ASN A 57 2.73 9.11 24.87
CA ASN A 57 2.48 8.24 26.01
C ASN A 57 1.71 6.95 25.64
N PRO A 58 2.23 6.17 24.66
CA PRO A 58 1.58 4.97 24.21
C PRO A 58 1.49 3.92 25.30
N VAL A 59 0.44 3.10 25.24
CA VAL A 59 0.24 1.95 26.12
C VAL A 59 0.66 0.65 25.44
N ASP A 60 1.12 -0.30 26.22
CA ASP A 60 1.29 -1.67 25.76
C ASP A 60 -0.05 -2.41 25.78
N ILE A 61 -0.22 -3.34 24.86
CA ILE A 61 -1.40 -4.21 24.79
C ILE A 61 -0.98 -5.67 24.83
N GLU A 62 -1.87 -6.51 25.33
CA GLU A 62 -1.64 -7.95 25.38
C GLU A 62 -1.53 -8.55 23.97
N PRO A 63 -0.61 -9.52 23.76
CA PRO A 63 -0.56 -10.26 22.52
C PRO A 63 -1.89 -10.98 22.23
N GLY A 64 -2.36 -10.92 20.98
CA GLY A 64 -3.62 -11.55 20.64
C GLY A 64 -4.05 -11.29 19.20
N LYS A 65 -5.27 -11.73 18.89
CA LYS A 65 -5.94 -11.44 17.62
C LYS A 65 -6.85 -10.22 17.83
N TYR A 66 -6.69 -9.25 16.97
CA TYR A 66 -7.44 -8.01 17.01
C TYR A 66 -8.14 -7.75 15.69
N GLU A 67 -9.31 -7.18 15.76
CA GLU A 67 -9.91 -6.50 14.63
C GLU A 67 -9.07 -5.25 14.33
N VAL A 68 -8.81 -4.97 13.05
CA VAL A 68 -7.99 -3.83 12.66
C VAL A 68 -8.72 -2.94 11.67
N VAL A 69 -8.57 -1.64 11.85
CA VAL A 69 -8.86 -0.63 10.83
C VAL A 69 -7.51 -0.13 10.32
N LEU A 70 -7.32 -0.18 9.01
CA LEU A 70 -6.05 0.15 8.37
C LEU A 70 -6.14 1.50 7.67
N GLY A 71 -5.19 2.36 7.92
CA GLY A 71 -4.98 3.60 7.19
C GLY A 71 -4.45 3.36 5.78
N HIS A 72 -4.39 4.41 4.98
CA HIS A 72 -3.98 4.33 3.58
C HIS A 72 -2.57 3.75 3.42
N GLU A 73 -1.61 4.16 4.26
CA GLU A 73 -0.23 3.71 4.21
C GLU A 73 -0.09 2.23 4.59
N ALA A 74 -0.90 1.75 5.55
CA ALA A 74 -0.93 0.35 5.90
C ALA A 74 -1.53 -0.51 4.77
N VAL A 75 -2.60 -0.02 4.12
CA VAL A 75 -3.21 -0.68 2.95
C VAL A 75 -2.22 -0.70 1.79
N SER A 76 -1.54 0.42 1.48
CA SER A 76 -0.57 0.47 0.38
C SER A 76 0.59 -0.52 0.59
N THR A 77 1.02 -0.73 1.84
CA THR A 77 2.01 -1.77 2.16
C THR A 77 1.48 -3.17 1.84
N ILE A 78 0.22 -3.49 2.17
CA ILE A 78 -0.38 -4.77 1.81
C ILE A 78 -0.41 -4.93 0.28
N LEU A 79 -0.85 -3.90 -0.45
CA LEU A 79 -0.94 -3.95 -1.91
C LEU A 79 0.41 -4.24 -2.55
N VAL A 80 1.48 -3.59 -2.11
CA VAL A 80 2.81 -3.82 -2.66
C VAL A 80 3.34 -5.24 -2.42
N PHE A 81 3.05 -5.84 -1.26
CA PHE A 81 3.39 -7.25 -1.04
C PHE A 81 2.57 -8.18 -1.94
N LEU A 82 1.28 -7.89 -2.15
CA LEU A 82 0.44 -8.63 -3.10
C LEU A 82 0.96 -8.49 -4.53
N GLU A 83 1.41 -7.30 -4.93
CA GLU A 83 1.99 -7.08 -6.26
C GLU A 83 3.26 -7.89 -6.47
N VAL A 84 4.24 -7.75 -5.56
CA VAL A 84 5.57 -8.35 -5.72
C VAL A 84 5.52 -9.88 -5.63
N TYR A 85 4.83 -10.41 -4.64
CA TYR A 85 4.84 -11.86 -4.36
C TYR A 85 3.59 -12.59 -4.85
N GLY A 86 2.48 -11.88 -5.06
CA GLY A 86 1.23 -12.46 -5.53
C GLY A 86 1.03 -12.29 -7.03
N PHE A 87 0.84 -11.07 -7.46
CA PHE A 87 0.42 -10.75 -8.83
C PHE A 87 1.57 -10.59 -9.83
N ASN A 88 2.83 -10.60 -9.39
CA ASN A 88 3.97 -10.63 -10.29
C ASN A 88 4.02 -11.99 -11.03
N ALA A 89 3.89 -11.98 -12.35
CA ALA A 89 3.92 -13.19 -13.15
C ALA A 89 5.23 -13.99 -13.02
N LYS A 90 6.36 -13.32 -12.72
CA LYS A 90 7.62 -14.01 -12.42
C LYS A 90 7.54 -14.82 -11.13
N SER A 91 6.90 -14.30 -10.09
CA SER A 91 6.67 -15.06 -8.84
C SER A 91 5.81 -16.31 -9.11
N LYS A 92 4.86 -16.24 -10.05
CA LYS A 92 4.09 -17.42 -10.50
C LYS A 92 4.96 -18.46 -11.20
N ILE A 93 5.82 -18.02 -12.10
CA ILE A 93 6.78 -18.89 -12.82
C ILE A 93 7.71 -19.60 -11.83
N ASP A 94 8.17 -18.87 -10.80
CA ASP A 94 9.09 -19.39 -9.78
C ASP A 94 8.38 -20.26 -8.72
N GLY A 95 7.07 -20.49 -8.84
CA GLY A 95 6.30 -21.27 -7.87
C GLY A 95 6.10 -20.61 -6.52
N MET A 96 6.30 -19.28 -6.42
CA MET A 96 6.20 -18.50 -5.18
C MET A 96 4.85 -17.78 -5.02
N SER A 97 4.07 -17.63 -6.09
CA SER A 97 2.79 -16.94 -6.03
C SER A 97 1.66 -17.86 -5.58
N PRO A 98 0.87 -17.49 -4.56
CA PRO A 98 -0.35 -18.21 -4.18
C PRO A 98 -1.54 -17.89 -5.07
N ILE A 99 -1.44 -16.93 -5.98
CA ILE A 99 -2.57 -16.45 -6.76
C ILE A 99 -2.97 -17.48 -7.82
N ILE A 100 -4.28 -17.71 -7.91
CA ILE A 100 -4.92 -18.57 -8.90
C ILE A 100 -5.96 -17.75 -9.64
N ILE A 101 -5.70 -17.46 -10.90
CA ILE A 101 -6.62 -16.67 -11.72
C ILE A 101 -7.95 -17.41 -11.89
N GLY A 102 -9.05 -16.68 -11.69
CA GLY A 102 -10.42 -17.18 -11.84
C GLY A 102 -10.99 -17.87 -10.59
N GLU A 103 -10.22 -18.04 -9.52
CA GLU A 103 -10.72 -18.60 -8.25
C GLU A 103 -11.02 -17.51 -7.21
N GLN A 104 -12.07 -17.71 -6.42
CA GLN A 104 -12.41 -16.79 -5.31
C GLN A 104 -11.38 -16.92 -4.18
N GLN A 105 -10.44 -15.98 -4.08
CA GLN A 105 -9.38 -16.00 -3.06
C GLN A 105 -9.50 -14.85 -2.05
N PHE A 106 -10.14 -13.76 -2.43
CA PHE A 106 -10.35 -12.60 -1.59
C PHE A 106 -11.84 -12.40 -1.30
N ASP A 107 -12.13 -11.55 -0.32
CA ASP A 107 -13.50 -11.09 -0.05
C ASP A 107 -14.07 -10.36 -1.28
N GLU A 108 -15.35 -10.50 -1.54
CA GLU A 108 -16.04 -9.86 -2.67
C GLU A 108 -15.94 -8.34 -2.70
N LYS A 109 -15.65 -7.71 -1.56
CA LYS A 109 -15.42 -6.27 -1.44
C LYS A 109 -14.04 -5.85 -1.99
N ILE A 110 -13.15 -6.79 -2.24
CA ILE A 110 -11.81 -6.49 -2.77
C ILE A 110 -11.87 -6.40 -4.28
N ASN A 111 -11.66 -5.19 -4.77
CA ASN A 111 -11.54 -4.87 -6.19
C ASN A 111 -10.25 -4.09 -6.39
N LEU A 112 -9.29 -4.65 -7.14
CA LEU A 112 -8.01 -4.05 -7.43
C LEU A 112 -7.88 -3.80 -8.92
N VAL A 113 -7.42 -2.62 -9.29
CA VAL A 113 -7.17 -2.23 -10.67
C VAL A 113 -5.79 -1.60 -10.80
N ASP A 114 -5.16 -1.70 -11.98
CA ASP A 114 -4.07 -0.82 -12.40
C ASP A 114 -4.57 0.09 -13.52
N THR A 115 -4.68 1.37 -13.26
CA THR A 115 -5.35 2.34 -14.12
C THR A 115 -4.44 3.51 -14.50
N PRO A 116 -3.49 3.32 -15.43
CA PRO A 116 -2.54 4.36 -15.83
C PRO A 116 -3.20 5.59 -16.49
N GLU A 117 -4.44 5.49 -16.93
CA GLU A 117 -5.21 6.58 -17.55
C GLU A 117 -6.14 7.33 -16.57
N ASP A 118 -6.27 6.83 -15.33
CA ASP A 118 -7.04 7.51 -14.28
C ASP A 118 -6.42 8.90 -14.01
N PRO A 119 -7.20 10.00 -14.02
CA PRO A 119 -6.69 11.32 -13.70
C PRO A 119 -6.01 11.43 -12.33
N ASP A 120 -6.48 10.63 -11.36
CA ASP A 120 -5.90 10.57 -10.01
C ASP A 120 -4.65 9.69 -9.96
N SER A 121 -4.34 8.96 -11.04
CA SER A 121 -3.14 8.15 -11.12
C SER A 121 -1.91 9.01 -11.39
N ILE A 122 -0.86 8.77 -10.64
CA ILE A 122 0.45 9.39 -10.86
C ILE A 122 1.47 8.42 -11.46
N GLY A 123 1.02 7.21 -11.80
CA GLY A 123 1.82 6.17 -12.39
C GLY A 123 2.24 6.41 -13.85
N PHE A 124 3.09 5.54 -14.36
CA PHE A 124 3.56 5.61 -15.74
C PHE A 124 2.52 5.07 -16.70
N LYS A 125 2.33 5.77 -17.83
CA LYS A 125 1.46 5.33 -18.94
C LYS A 125 2.16 4.38 -19.91
N ILE A 126 3.48 4.23 -19.79
CA ILE A 126 4.30 3.30 -20.56
C ILE A 126 5.11 2.43 -19.60
N ASP A 127 5.43 1.22 -20.02
CA ASP A 127 6.35 0.33 -19.30
C ASP A 127 7.81 0.50 -19.76
N ALA A 128 8.75 -0.21 -19.13
CA ALA A 128 10.16 -0.11 -19.46
C ALA A 128 10.51 -0.60 -20.88
N SER A 129 9.65 -1.40 -21.51
CA SER A 129 9.79 -1.78 -22.93
C SER A 129 9.35 -0.69 -23.91
N GLY A 130 8.87 0.46 -23.40
CA GLY A 130 8.31 1.56 -24.19
C GLY A 130 6.89 1.31 -24.68
N SER A 131 6.23 0.27 -24.21
CA SER A 131 4.87 -0.07 -24.62
C SER A 131 3.83 0.67 -23.75
N LYS A 132 2.71 1.07 -24.36
CA LYS A 132 1.59 1.68 -23.62
C LYS A 132 0.98 0.65 -22.68
N LYS A 133 0.88 0.98 -21.41
CA LYS A 133 0.15 0.19 -20.41
C LYS A 133 -1.35 0.24 -20.69
N LEU A 134 -2.02 -0.85 -20.36
CA LEU A 134 -3.48 -0.95 -20.43
C LEU A 134 -4.07 -0.81 -19.02
N ASN A 135 -5.31 -0.35 -18.95
CA ASN A 135 -6.09 -0.53 -17.73
C ASN A 135 -6.27 -2.02 -17.49
N LEU A 136 -6.01 -2.47 -16.28
CA LEU A 136 -6.01 -3.87 -15.90
C LEU A 136 -6.88 -4.08 -14.67
N ASP A 137 -7.89 -4.95 -14.80
CA ASP A 137 -8.56 -5.52 -13.65
C ASP A 137 -7.65 -6.60 -13.06
N VAL A 138 -7.16 -6.36 -11.84
CA VAL A 138 -6.27 -7.28 -11.12
C VAL A 138 -7.08 -8.25 -10.28
N VAL A 139 -8.07 -7.73 -9.54
CA VAL A 139 -9.05 -8.49 -8.76
C VAL A 139 -10.42 -7.87 -8.99
N SER A 140 -11.42 -8.70 -9.29
CA SER A 140 -12.80 -8.29 -9.43
C SER A 140 -13.69 -9.12 -8.50
N ASN A 141 -14.39 -8.46 -7.58
CA ASN A 141 -15.25 -9.10 -6.57
C ASN A 141 -14.53 -10.27 -5.84
N GLY A 142 -13.28 -10.04 -5.46
CA GLY A 142 -12.45 -11.02 -4.78
C GLY A 142 -11.84 -12.12 -5.64
N VAL A 143 -12.11 -12.13 -6.95
CA VAL A 143 -11.58 -13.11 -7.90
C VAL A 143 -10.39 -12.49 -8.66
N PRO A 144 -9.16 -13.02 -8.55
CA PRO A 144 -8.03 -12.63 -9.37
C PRO A 144 -8.31 -12.78 -10.87
N GLN A 145 -8.01 -11.74 -11.66
CA GLN A 145 -8.27 -11.69 -13.09
C GLN A 145 -7.01 -11.79 -13.93
N SER A 146 -5.90 -11.23 -13.43
CA SER A 146 -4.66 -11.17 -14.20
C SER A 146 -3.44 -11.06 -13.30
N TYR A 147 -2.30 -11.52 -13.82
CA TYR A 147 -0.99 -11.15 -13.31
C TYR A 147 -0.47 -9.89 -14.01
N PHE A 148 0.51 -9.23 -13.38
CA PHE A 148 1.34 -8.25 -14.04
C PHE A 148 2.41 -8.95 -14.88
N HIS A 149 2.32 -8.79 -16.19
CA HIS A 149 3.22 -9.43 -17.15
C HIS A 149 4.20 -8.46 -17.79
N THR A 150 5.43 -8.93 -17.95
CA THR A 150 6.34 -8.44 -18.98
C THR A 150 6.12 -9.26 -20.26
N ARG A 151 6.73 -8.84 -21.36
CA ARG A 151 6.70 -9.63 -22.60
C ARG A 151 7.23 -11.05 -22.39
N ARG A 152 8.30 -11.19 -21.63
CA ARG A 152 8.92 -12.47 -21.30
C ARG A 152 7.98 -13.38 -20.52
N THR A 153 7.45 -12.91 -19.40
CA THR A 153 6.59 -13.73 -18.54
C THR A 153 5.27 -14.09 -19.20
N ALA A 154 4.74 -13.22 -20.07
CA ALA A 154 3.56 -13.51 -20.87
C ALA A 154 3.81 -14.68 -21.84
N ASN A 155 4.97 -14.67 -22.54
CA ASN A 155 5.35 -15.76 -23.42
C ASN A 155 5.57 -17.07 -22.67
N GLU A 156 6.26 -17.05 -21.52
CA GLU A 156 6.53 -18.26 -20.71
C GLU A 156 5.25 -18.92 -20.20
N LEU A 157 4.24 -18.12 -19.81
CA LEU A 157 2.95 -18.63 -19.32
C LEU A 157 1.89 -18.80 -20.40
N GLY A 158 2.18 -18.45 -21.65
CA GLY A 158 1.19 -18.49 -22.74
C GLY A 158 0.02 -17.53 -22.53
N MET A 159 0.24 -16.41 -21.83
CA MET A 159 -0.78 -15.42 -21.47
C MET A 159 -0.59 -14.11 -22.26
N LYS A 160 -1.61 -13.25 -22.22
CA LYS A 160 -1.54 -11.93 -22.85
C LYS A 160 -0.59 -11.03 -22.04
N ASN A 161 0.32 -10.31 -22.73
CA ASN A 161 1.16 -9.30 -22.10
C ASN A 161 0.30 -8.12 -21.60
N THR A 162 0.57 -7.69 -20.39
CA THR A 162 -0.11 -6.55 -19.75
C THR A 162 0.74 -5.28 -19.73
N PHE A 163 2.00 -5.35 -20.22
CA PHE A 163 2.93 -4.23 -20.32
C PHE A 163 3.25 -3.58 -18.96
N HIS A 164 3.77 -4.40 -18.04
CA HIS A 164 4.09 -3.98 -16.68
C HIS A 164 5.57 -4.17 -16.32
N GLU A 165 6.45 -4.08 -17.32
CA GLU A 165 7.89 -4.11 -17.06
C GLU A 165 8.33 -2.86 -16.30
N LEU A 166 9.08 -3.05 -15.22
CA LEU A 166 9.49 -1.98 -14.32
C LEU A 166 10.81 -1.35 -14.77
N PHE A 167 10.86 -0.02 -14.82
CA PHE A 167 12.08 0.72 -15.12
C PHE A 167 13.17 0.45 -14.08
N GLY A 168 14.40 0.19 -14.55
CA GLY A 168 15.57 -0.01 -13.69
C GLY A 168 15.69 -1.40 -13.06
N TRP A 169 14.67 -2.24 -13.12
CA TRP A 169 14.70 -3.59 -12.53
C TRP A 169 14.88 -4.71 -13.58
N GLY A 170 14.55 -4.41 -14.82
CA GLY A 170 14.69 -5.31 -15.96
C GLY A 170 13.69 -6.48 -15.98
N GLU A 171 13.68 -7.20 -17.09
CA GLU A 171 12.75 -8.31 -17.33
C GLU A 171 12.83 -9.44 -16.30
N ASN A 172 13.99 -9.62 -15.66
CA ASN A 172 14.19 -10.70 -14.70
C ASN A 172 13.43 -10.50 -13.39
N PHE A 173 13.05 -9.28 -13.06
CA PHE A 173 12.23 -8.98 -11.89
C PHE A 173 10.78 -9.36 -12.10
N GLY A 174 10.29 -9.33 -13.35
CA GLY A 174 8.90 -9.54 -13.71
C GLY A 174 8.09 -8.26 -13.82
N GLY A 175 6.77 -8.38 -13.78
CA GLY A 175 5.83 -7.28 -13.92
C GLY A 175 5.35 -6.75 -12.58
N ILE A 176 5.22 -5.42 -12.46
CA ILE A 176 4.67 -4.74 -11.28
C ILE A 176 3.67 -3.67 -11.72
N GLY A 177 2.58 -3.57 -10.99
CA GLY A 177 1.64 -2.46 -11.12
C GLY A 177 2.29 -1.14 -10.70
N THR A 178 1.92 -0.06 -11.35
CA THR A 178 2.45 1.27 -11.04
C THR A 178 1.35 2.29 -10.75
N ASN A 179 0.10 1.85 -10.90
CA ASN A 179 -1.09 2.65 -10.66
C ASN A 179 -2.16 1.78 -9.97
N VAL A 180 -1.69 0.89 -9.09
CA VAL A 180 -2.59 -0.05 -8.41
C VAL A 180 -3.45 0.71 -7.41
N LYS A 181 -4.74 0.46 -7.50
CA LYS A 181 -5.77 1.09 -6.68
C LYS A 181 -6.70 0.02 -6.12
N LEU A 182 -6.90 0.04 -4.81
CA LEU A 182 -8.05 -0.61 -4.20
C LEU A 182 -9.26 0.31 -4.43
N LEU A 183 -10.27 -0.19 -5.12
CA LEU A 183 -11.47 0.59 -5.40
C LEU A 183 -12.23 0.90 -4.10
N ASN A 184 -12.79 2.11 -4.06
CA ASN A 184 -13.52 2.58 -2.89
C ASN A 184 -14.74 1.70 -2.60
N GLY A 185 -14.97 1.45 -1.31
CA GLY A 185 -16.22 0.94 -0.78
C GLY A 185 -17.17 2.08 -0.40
N ASP A 186 -18.02 1.81 0.57
CA ASP A 186 -19.14 2.69 0.96
C ASP A 186 -18.99 3.32 2.36
N LYS A 187 -18.03 2.88 3.16
CA LYS A 187 -17.87 3.31 4.56
C LYS A 187 -16.93 4.51 4.69
N SER A 188 -17.34 5.51 5.47
CA SER A 188 -16.42 6.54 5.95
C SER A 188 -15.44 5.96 6.99
N PHE A 189 -14.35 6.68 7.25
CA PHE A 189 -13.42 6.30 8.32
C PHE A 189 -14.12 6.25 9.68
N GLU A 190 -14.96 7.23 9.96
CA GLU A 190 -15.75 7.34 11.20
C GLU A 190 -16.69 6.16 11.36
N ASP A 191 -17.38 5.76 10.28
CA ASP A 191 -18.25 4.59 10.28
C ASP A 191 -17.47 3.30 10.56
N MET A 192 -16.32 3.13 9.90
CA MET A 192 -15.48 1.96 10.14
C MET A 192 -15.00 1.88 11.59
N ILE A 193 -14.61 3.01 12.20
CA ILE A 193 -14.23 3.06 13.62
C ILE A 193 -15.43 2.76 14.52
N SER A 194 -16.62 3.31 14.20
CA SER A 194 -17.83 3.12 15.00
C SER A 194 -18.29 1.66 15.07
N ASP A 195 -18.02 0.87 14.03
CA ASP A 195 -18.38 -0.54 13.96
C ASP A 195 -17.50 -1.45 14.83
N VAL A 196 -16.34 -0.97 15.29
CA VAL A 196 -15.35 -1.73 16.06
C VAL A 196 -15.67 -1.70 17.55
N LYS A 197 -15.96 -2.85 18.15
CA LYS A 197 -16.15 -2.96 19.62
C LYS A 197 -14.83 -2.95 20.39
N LYS A 198 -13.84 -3.70 19.90
CA LYS A 198 -12.48 -3.76 20.43
C LYS A 198 -11.53 -4.11 19.30
N GLY A 199 -10.60 -3.21 19.00
CA GLY A 199 -9.68 -3.38 17.90
C GLY A 199 -8.55 -2.37 17.96
N ILE A 200 -7.84 -2.24 16.85
CA ILE A 200 -6.70 -1.34 16.69
C ILE A 200 -6.84 -0.61 15.36
N TYR A 201 -6.71 0.71 15.36
CA TYR A 201 -6.42 1.48 14.16
C TYR A 201 -4.91 1.50 13.95
N ILE A 202 -4.45 1.20 12.74
CA ILE A 202 -3.04 1.21 12.33
C ILE A 202 -2.89 2.13 11.13
N ASN A 203 -2.19 3.22 11.31
CA ASN A 203 -1.93 4.17 10.24
C ASN A 203 -0.93 3.62 9.21
N GLU A 204 0.17 3.07 9.69
CA GLU A 204 1.32 2.67 8.85
C GLU A 204 1.96 1.39 9.37
N PHE A 205 2.39 0.52 8.44
CA PHE A 205 3.28 -0.59 8.73
C PHE A 205 4.74 -0.19 8.45
N TRP A 206 5.65 -0.86 9.14
CA TRP A 206 7.08 -0.62 9.00
C TRP A 206 7.91 -1.89 9.12
N TYR A 207 9.03 -1.91 8.39
CA TYR A 207 9.98 -3.01 8.43
C TYR A 207 9.33 -4.36 8.17
N CYS A 208 8.43 -4.38 7.18
CA CYS A 208 7.76 -5.61 6.76
C CYS A 208 8.70 -6.52 6.00
N ARG A 209 8.58 -7.81 6.24
CA ARG A 209 9.35 -8.84 5.54
C ARG A 209 8.46 -10.05 5.28
N VAL A 210 8.54 -10.57 4.06
CA VAL A 210 7.90 -11.83 3.74
C VAL A 210 8.68 -12.96 4.42
N LEU A 211 7.97 -13.81 5.14
CA LEU A 211 8.51 -15.02 5.76
C LEU A 211 8.24 -16.25 4.89
N ASP A 212 7.09 -16.27 4.24
CA ASP A 212 6.69 -17.30 3.31
C ASP A 212 5.95 -16.69 2.13
N PRO A 213 6.56 -16.64 0.93
CA PRO A 213 5.92 -16.08 -0.25
C PRO A 213 4.72 -16.91 -0.74
N ILE A 214 4.73 -18.24 -0.55
CA ILE A 214 3.66 -19.13 -1.04
C ILE A 214 2.34 -18.86 -0.32
N THR A 215 2.38 -18.58 0.97
CA THR A 215 1.20 -18.23 1.76
C THR A 215 1.08 -16.74 2.03
N GLN A 216 2.04 -15.96 1.54
CA GLN A 216 2.19 -14.52 1.80
C GLN A 216 2.13 -14.16 3.29
N VAL A 217 2.79 -14.96 4.11
CA VAL A 217 3.00 -14.62 5.51
C VAL A 217 4.04 -13.53 5.60
N VAL A 218 3.62 -12.40 6.14
CA VAL A 218 4.44 -11.20 6.35
C VAL A 218 4.54 -10.91 7.83
N THR A 219 5.73 -10.55 8.29
CA THR A 219 5.95 -9.96 9.62
C THR A 219 6.32 -8.50 9.48
N GLY A 220 5.90 -7.66 10.40
CA GLY A 220 6.20 -6.24 10.40
C GLY A 220 5.90 -5.58 11.74
N LEU A 221 6.08 -4.29 11.79
CA LEU A 221 5.81 -3.43 12.94
C LEU A 221 4.74 -2.40 12.56
N ASN A 222 4.00 -1.89 13.54
CA ASN A 222 3.25 -0.65 13.38
C ASN A 222 4.18 0.55 13.52
N ARG A 223 3.79 1.67 12.93
CA ARG A 223 4.53 2.95 12.99
C ARG A 223 3.61 4.15 12.87
N ASN A 224 4.06 5.30 13.38
CA ASN A 224 3.51 6.63 13.09
C ASN A 224 1.98 6.75 13.23
N GLY A 225 1.46 6.35 14.39
CA GLY A 225 0.03 6.43 14.69
C GLY A 225 -0.67 5.08 14.68
N SER A 226 -0.76 4.49 15.85
CA SER A 226 -1.60 3.32 16.09
C SER A 226 -2.36 3.52 17.38
N PHE A 227 -3.64 3.16 17.37
CA PHE A 227 -4.53 3.49 18.48
C PHE A 227 -5.47 2.34 18.80
N LEU A 228 -5.78 2.16 20.08
CA LEU A 228 -6.88 1.29 20.50
C LEU A 228 -8.21 1.88 20.03
N VAL A 229 -9.07 1.00 19.56
CA VAL A 229 -10.48 1.31 19.27
C VAL A 229 -11.34 0.53 20.26
N GLU A 230 -12.11 1.23 21.05
CA GLU A 230 -12.99 0.66 22.08
C GLU A 230 -14.38 1.26 21.96
N ASN A 231 -15.39 0.40 21.78
CA ASN A 231 -16.79 0.80 21.67
C ASN A 231 -17.04 1.91 20.62
N GLY A 232 -16.44 1.74 19.44
CA GLY A 232 -16.60 2.66 18.32
C GLY A 232 -15.82 3.98 18.44
N LYS A 233 -14.80 4.05 19.30
CA LYS A 233 -14.01 5.26 19.49
C LYS A 233 -12.52 4.95 19.58
N ILE A 234 -11.72 5.81 18.95
CA ILE A 234 -10.27 5.83 19.18
C ILE A 234 -10.01 6.33 20.61
N THR A 235 -9.22 5.59 21.39
CA THR A 235 -9.06 5.87 22.84
C THR A 235 -7.63 6.19 23.22
N LYS A 236 -6.69 5.24 23.08
CA LYS A 236 -5.31 5.39 23.55
C LYS A 236 -4.32 5.05 22.44
N PRO A 237 -3.22 5.77 22.34
CA PRO A 237 -2.13 5.38 21.47
C PRO A 237 -1.53 4.04 21.92
N VAL A 238 -1.14 3.21 20.95
CA VAL A 238 -0.54 1.90 21.17
C VAL A 238 0.93 1.96 20.84
N GLY A 239 1.73 1.34 21.69
CA GLY A 239 3.17 1.24 21.54
C GLY A 239 3.56 0.37 20.33
N ARG A 240 4.83 0.00 20.29
CA ARG A 240 5.36 -0.81 19.18
C ARG A 240 4.81 -2.22 19.23
N LEU A 241 4.08 -2.61 18.19
CA LEU A 241 3.56 -3.95 17.99
C LEU A 241 4.31 -4.63 16.84
N ARG A 242 4.56 -5.94 16.99
CA ARG A 242 4.95 -6.80 15.89
C ARG A 242 3.76 -7.66 15.51
N PHE A 243 3.47 -7.73 14.22
CA PHE A 243 2.50 -8.67 13.67
C PHE A 243 3.19 -9.73 12.81
N THR A 244 2.52 -10.86 12.64
CA THR A 244 2.84 -11.88 11.64
C THR A 244 1.51 -12.40 11.11
N GLN A 245 1.24 -12.18 9.84
CA GLN A 245 -0.05 -12.47 9.23
C GLN A 245 0.11 -12.81 7.74
N SER A 246 -0.67 -13.77 7.26
CA SER A 246 -0.85 -13.97 5.82
C SER A 246 -1.77 -12.89 5.25
N PHE A 247 -1.30 -12.09 4.30
CA PHE A 247 -2.12 -11.07 3.67
C PHE A 247 -3.24 -11.67 2.81
N ILE A 248 -3.00 -12.81 2.16
CA ILE A 248 -4.06 -13.55 1.46
C ILE A 248 -5.15 -13.97 2.45
N SER A 249 -4.76 -14.58 3.57
CA SER A 249 -5.73 -15.01 4.58
C SER A 249 -6.47 -13.83 5.23
N ALA A 250 -5.78 -12.72 5.47
CA ALA A 250 -6.41 -11.53 6.05
C ALA A 250 -7.48 -10.92 5.14
N LEU A 251 -7.27 -11.00 3.83
CA LEU A 251 -8.18 -10.46 2.81
C LEU A 251 -9.16 -11.51 2.25
N ALA A 252 -9.13 -12.76 2.75
CA ALA A 252 -10.01 -13.84 2.29
C ALA A 252 -11.49 -13.56 2.60
N ASN A 253 -12.35 -14.27 1.90
CA ASN A 253 -13.81 -14.13 2.02
C ASN A 253 -14.29 -14.21 3.49
N GLY A 254 -15.09 -13.22 3.88
CA GLY A 254 -15.63 -13.08 5.23
C GLY A 254 -14.69 -12.42 6.25
N ASN A 255 -13.44 -12.14 5.90
CA ASN A 255 -12.48 -11.48 6.80
C ASN A 255 -12.44 -9.95 6.62
N VAL A 256 -12.88 -9.44 5.48
CA VAL A 256 -12.99 -8.00 5.24
C VAL A 256 -14.39 -7.52 5.59
N LYS A 257 -14.50 -6.70 6.63
CA LYS A 257 -15.80 -6.17 7.06
C LYS A 257 -16.30 -5.06 6.14
N SER A 258 -15.40 -4.14 5.78
CA SER A 258 -15.70 -2.99 4.92
C SER A 258 -14.46 -2.48 4.22
N VAL A 259 -14.66 -1.72 3.16
CA VAL A 259 -13.65 -0.92 2.47
C VAL A 259 -14.07 0.54 2.55
N GLY A 260 -13.10 1.42 2.77
CA GLY A 260 -13.35 2.85 2.90
C GLY A 260 -13.82 3.50 1.59
N ASN A 261 -14.55 4.59 1.70
CA ASN A 261 -15.09 5.35 0.58
C ASN A 261 -14.13 6.46 0.06
N HIS A 262 -12.95 6.57 0.64
CA HIS A 262 -11.95 7.56 0.29
C HIS A 262 -10.63 6.89 -0.08
N SER A 263 -10.07 7.28 -1.21
CA SER A 263 -8.73 6.88 -1.64
C SER A 263 -7.84 8.10 -1.80
N ARG A 264 -6.57 7.94 -1.53
CA ARG A 264 -5.52 8.91 -1.81
C ARG A 264 -4.28 8.19 -2.28
N TYR A 265 -3.39 8.93 -2.89
CA TYR A 265 -2.05 8.43 -3.12
C TYR A 265 -1.35 8.23 -1.77
N SER A 266 -0.80 7.05 -1.58
CA SER A 266 -0.11 6.66 -0.35
C SER A 266 1.25 6.05 -0.67
N ASP A 267 2.24 6.33 0.16
CA ASP A 267 3.52 5.67 0.10
C ASP A 267 3.44 4.30 0.79
N SER A 268 4.18 3.34 0.28
CA SER A 268 4.38 2.04 0.92
C SER A 268 5.74 1.99 1.61
N GLU A 269 5.95 0.99 2.47
CA GLU A 269 7.26 0.75 3.10
C GLU A 269 8.43 0.69 2.11
N PHE A 270 8.18 0.25 0.88
CA PHE A 270 9.21 0.09 -0.15
C PHE A 270 9.37 1.31 -1.05
N GLY A 271 8.63 2.39 -0.80
CA GLY A 271 8.65 3.55 -1.69
C GLY A 271 8.32 3.19 -3.13
N LEU A 272 7.48 2.19 -3.38
CA LEU A 272 7.04 1.76 -4.71
C LEU A 272 5.99 2.68 -5.33
N SER A 273 5.84 3.88 -4.82
CA SER A 273 5.67 4.96 -5.75
C SER A 273 6.98 5.03 -6.53
N LEU A 274 6.96 4.65 -7.79
CA LEU A 274 8.10 4.45 -8.68
C LEU A 274 9.01 5.66 -8.89
N ILE A 275 9.13 6.58 -7.95
CA ILE A 275 9.88 7.83 -8.06
C ILE A 275 10.90 8.00 -6.95
N HIS A 276 11.03 7.12 -6.00
CA HIS A 276 12.12 7.16 -5.03
C HIS A 276 13.21 6.13 -5.30
N ILE A 277 13.89 6.28 -6.46
CA ILE A 277 15.29 5.93 -6.56
C ILE A 277 16.09 7.25 -6.49
N SER A 278 16.10 7.88 -5.34
CA SER A 278 17.18 8.75 -4.96
C SER A 278 17.83 8.13 -3.74
N GLU A 279 18.95 7.45 -3.95
CA GLU A 279 19.88 7.17 -2.86
C GLU A 279 20.12 8.46 -2.10
N PRO A 280 20.07 8.45 -0.76
CA PRO A 280 20.57 9.56 0.01
C PRO A 280 22.07 9.62 -0.28
N THR A 281 22.49 10.61 -1.03
CA THR A 281 23.91 10.94 -1.19
C THR A 281 24.49 11.08 0.21
N ARG A 282 25.22 10.07 0.68
CA ARG A 282 26.10 10.18 1.83
C ARG A 282 27.11 11.28 1.49
N ARG A 283 26.90 12.48 2.04
CA ARG A 283 27.98 13.43 2.15
C ARG A 283 29.04 12.79 3.05
N ARG A 284 30.14 12.37 2.45
CA ARG A 284 31.37 12.14 3.20
C ARG A 284 31.85 13.51 3.68
N THR A 285 31.84 13.71 4.98
CA THR A 285 32.71 14.68 5.66
C THR A 285 34.05 14.05 5.85
#